data_2c3bc3a204f78100387bb2516ccee23e
#
_entry.id   2c3bc3a204f78100387bb2516ccee23e
#
_cell.length_a   1.000
_cell.length_b   1.000
_cell.length_c   1.000
_cell.angle_alpha   90.00
_cell.angle_beta   90.00
_cell.angle_gamma   90.00
#
_symmetry.space_group_name_H-M   'P 1'
#
loop_
_entity.id
_entity.type
_entity.pdbx_description
1 polymer ?
#
loop_
_entity_poly.entity_id
_entity_poly.type
_entity_poly.pdbx_seq_one_letter_code
_entity_poly.pdbx_strand_id
1 'polypeptide(L)'
;MNIKEFKQALPNYKAILGIDYGSKRMGLAVSDLLRTIASSYKILYRKDLKTDIEELRKIIKEKEIGAIVMGLPLQMNGQEGKIAEEVKKFALILEENFGLPILLWDERLSSSAVERFLIKEVDLSRSKRAKVLDASAAAYILQGVLDALSYA
;
A
#
# COMPACT_ATOMS: atom_id res chain seq x y z
N MET A 1 14.05 -3.38 5.48
CA MET A 1 14.55 -3.20 4.10
C MET A 1 14.44 -1.74 3.72
N ASN A 2 15.48 -1.16 3.16
CA ASN A 2 15.45 0.21 2.66
C ASN A 2 15.12 0.22 1.16
N ILE A 3 14.98 1.43 0.59
CA ILE A 3 14.56 1.58 -0.82
C ILE A 3 15.57 0.96 -1.81
N LYS A 4 16.85 1.04 -1.51
CA LYS A 4 17.90 0.46 -2.37
C LYS A 4 17.85 -1.06 -2.36
N GLU A 5 17.71 -1.65 -1.18
CA GLU A 5 17.54 -3.09 -1.03
C GLU A 5 16.29 -3.59 -1.73
N PHE A 6 15.19 -2.83 -1.59
CA PHE A 6 13.94 -3.15 -2.26
C PHE A 6 14.10 -3.15 -3.77
N LYS A 7 14.76 -2.12 -4.31
CA LYS A 7 15.02 -2.02 -5.75
C LYS A 7 15.80 -3.22 -6.26
N GLN A 8 16.81 -3.66 -5.52
CA GLN A 8 17.61 -4.82 -5.89
C GLN A 8 16.82 -6.13 -5.86
N ALA A 9 15.83 -6.21 -4.96
CA ALA A 9 15.02 -7.40 -4.80
C ALA A 9 13.87 -7.49 -5.81
N LEU A 10 13.57 -6.42 -6.56
CA LEU A 10 12.43 -6.39 -7.48
C LEU A 10 12.67 -7.31 -8.68
N PRO A 11 11.74 -8.26 -8.96
CA PRO A 11 11.82 -9.04 -10.18
C PRO A 11 11.46 -8.20 -11.40
N ASN A 12 12.02 -8.55 -12.55
CA ASN A 12 11.74 -7.85 -13.81
C ASN A 12 10.32 -8.14 -14.29
N TYR A 13 9.67 -7.14 -14.87
CA TYR A 13 8.35 -7.25 -15.49
C TYR A 13 7.24 -7.71 -14.54
N LYS A 14 7.36 -7.34 -13.27
CA LYS A 14 6.32 -7.58 -12.26
C LYS A 14 5.85 -6.24 -11.69
N ALA A 15 4.55 -6.18 -11.39
CA ALA A 15 3.97 -5.01 -10.76
C ALA A 15 4.22 -5.01 -9.26
N ILE A 16 3.99 -3.87 -8.63
CA ILE A 16 4.05 -3.71 -7.17
C ILE A 16 2.64 -3.47 -6.67
N LEU A 17 2.28 -4.16 -5.59
CA LEU A 17 1.02 -3.97 -4.88
C LEU A 17 1.24 -3.01 -3.72
N GLY A 18 0.46 -1.92 -3.67
CA GLY A 18 0.45 -1.01 -2.53
C GLY A 18 -0.73 -1.33 -1.62
N ILE A 19 -0.48 -1.38 -0.32
CA ILE A 19 -1.49 -1.67 0.68
C ILE A 19 -1.51 -0.55 1.72
N ASP A 20 -2.69 0.06 1.89
CA ASP A 20 -2.98 0.94 3.01
C ASP A 20 -3.73 0.12 4.06
N TYR A 21 -3.00 -0.35 5.07
CA TYR A 21 -3.53 -1.29 6.06
C TYR A 21 -4.59 -0.67 6.94
N GLY A 22 -5.67 -1.40 7.17
CA GLY A 22 -6.69 -1.07 8.15
C GLY A 22 -7.21 -2.33 8.81
N SER A 23 -7.75 -2.20 10.02
CA SER A 23 -8.30 -3.33 10.76
C SER A 23 -9.62 -3.83 10.19
N LYS A 24 -10.38 -2.96 9.55
CA LYS A 24 -11.68 -3.29 8.96
C LYS A 24 -11.61 -3.36 7.44
N ARG A 25 -10.78 -2.55 6.83
CA ARG A 25 -10.63 -2.49 5.37
C ARG A 25 -9.23 -2.03 5.01
N MET A 26 -8.76 -2.49 3.87
CA MET A 26 -7.46 -2.11 3.34
C MET A 26 -7.63 -1.54 1.94
N GLY A 27 -7.05 -0.37 1.69
CA GLY A 27 -6.96 0.20 0.35
C GLY A 27 -5.87 -0.50 -0.44
N LEU A 28 -6.14 -0.83 -1.69
CA LEU A 28 -5.19 -1.52 -2.56
C LEU A 28 -4.93 -0.69 -3.82
N ALA A 29 -3.67 -0.64 -4.22
CA ALA A 29 -3.24 0.00 -5.45
C ALA A 29 -2.25 -0.91 -6.16
N VAL A 30 -2.15 -0.77 -7.48
CA VAL A 30 -1.21 -1.56 -8.28
C VAL A 30 -0.40 -0.64 -9.18
N SER A 31 0.85 -1.00 -9.44
CA SER A 31 1.66 -0.30 -10.42
C SER A 31 1.51 -0.95 -11.79
N ASP A 32 1.92 -0.23 -12.84
CA ASP A 32 2.16 -0.84 -14.14
C ASP A 32 3.41 -1.74 -14.06
N LEU A 33 3.65 -2.52 -15.10
CA LEU A 33 4.81 -3.43 -15.15
C LEU A 33 6.14 -2.69 -15.20
N LEU A 34 6.15 -1.47 -15.71
CA LEU A 34 7.34 -0.61 -15.74
C LEU A 34 7.55 0.16 -14.45
N ARG A 35 6.58 0.07 -13.53
CA ARG A 35 6.65 0.70 -12.20
C ARG A 35 6.83 2.21 -12.26
N THR A 36 6.04 2.86 -13.12
CA THR A 36 6.04 4.31 -13.28
C THR A 36 4.82 4.99 -12.67
N ILE A 37 3.65 4.34 -12.75
CA ILE A 37 2.38 4.92 -12.29
C ILE A 37 1.68 3.97 -11.33
N ALA A 38 1.20 4.51 -10.22
CA ALA A 38 0.35 3.80 -9.27
C ALA A 38 -1.11 4.12 -9.55
N SER A 39 -1.95 3.11 -9.57
CA SER A 39 -3.40 3.27 -9.78
C SER A 39 -4.16 2.63 -8.63
N SER A 40 -5.19 3.32 -8.14
CA SER A 40 -6.11 2.73 -7.17
C SER A 40 -6.76 1.50 -7.78
N TYR A 41 -6.83 0.41 -7.01
CA TYR A 41 -7.38 -0.84 -7.53
C TYR A 41 -8.72 -1.15 -6.87
N LYS A 42 -8.74 -1.44 -5.56
CA LYS A 42 -9.98 -1.70 -4.85
C LYS A 42 -9.77 -1.59 -3.35
N ILE A 43 -10.87 -1.66 -2.61
CA ILE A 43 -10.86 -1.76 -1.15
C ILE A 43 -11.17 -3.20 -0.78
N LEU A 44 -10.29 -3.81 0.02
CA LEU A 44 -10.50 -5.15 0.56
C LEU A 44 -11.17 -5.00 1.93
N TYR A 45 -12.40 -5.47 2.05
CA TYR A 45 -13.11 -5.48 3.32
C TYR A 45 -12.69 -6.72 4.11
N ARG A 46 -12.13 -6.49 5.30
CA ARG A 46 -11.54 -7.54 6.13
C ARG A 46 -12.61 -8.51 6.64
N LYS A 47 -12.29 -9.78 6.59
CA LYS A 47 -13.12 -10.86 7.14
C LYS A 47 -12.32 -11.58 8.22
N ASP A 48 -11.70 -12.69 7.88
CA ASP A 48 -10.74 -13.37 8.72
C ASP A 48 -9.40 -13.43 8.00
N LEU A 49 -8.35 -13.72 8.74
CA LEU A 49 -7.00 -13.69 8.18
C LEU A 49 -6.84 -14.66 7.00
N LYS A 50 -7.39 -15.85 7.12
CA LYS A 50 -7.29 -16.86 6.06
C LYS A 50 -7.95 -16.39 4.77
N THR A 51 -9.15 -15.86 4.85
CA THR A 51 -9.90 -15.34 3.71
C THR A 51 -9.17 -14.15 3.08
N ASP A 52 -8.67 -13.24 3.90
CA ASP A 52 -7.93 -12.06 3.43
C ASP A 52 -6.67 -12.47 2.66
N ILE A 53 -5.92 -13.42 3.20
CA ILE A 53 -4.71 -13.92 2.55
C ILE A 53 -5.03 -14.60 1.21
N GLU A 54 -6.10 -15.38 1.14
CA GLU A 54 -6.51 -16.02 -0.11
C GLU A 54 -6.95 -14.99 -1.16
N GLU A 55 -7.61 -13.93 -0.74
CA GLU A 55 -7.99 -12.85 -1.66
C GLU A 55 -6.75 -12.12 -2.18
N LEU A 56 -5.80 -11.83 -1.31
CA LEU A 56 -4.54 -11.22 -1.73
C LEU A 56 -3.75 -12.16 -2.67
N ARG A 57 -3.78 -13.46 -2.40
CA ARG A 57 -3.12 -14.44 -3.28
C ARG A 57 -3.66 -14.38 -4.70
N LYS A 58 -4.99 -14.26 -4.85
CA LYS A 58 -5.62 -14.14 -6.16
C LYS A 58 -5.18 -12.87 -6.88
N ILE A 59 -5.14 -11.75 -6.15
CA ILE A 59 -4.71 -10.46 -6.71
C ILE A 59 -3.25 -10.53 -7.15
N ILE A 60 -2.38 -11.10 -6.32
CA ILE A 60 -0.96 -11.25 -6.64
C ILE A 60 -0.78 -12.04 -7.94
N LYS A 61 -1.56 -13.09 -8.11
CA LYS A 61 -1.51 -13.92 -9.32
C LYS A 61 -2.07 -13.18 -10.53
N GLU A 62 -3.26 -12.59 -10.40
CA GLU A 62 -3.95 -11.91 -11.51
C GLU A 62 -3.20 -10.68 -12.01
N LYS A 63 -2.62 -9.92 -11.10
CA LYS A 63 -1.93 -8.67 -11.44
C LYS A 63 -0.42 -8.82 -11.60
N GLU A 64 0.08 -10.04 -11.55
CA GLU A 64 1.50 -10.34 -11.69
C GLU A 64 2.35 -9.52 -10.72
N ILE A 65 1.96 -9.55 -9.45
CA ILE A 65 2.63 -8.81 -8.38
C ILE A 65 3.93 -9.51 -8.01
N GLY A 66 5.02 -8.75 -8.00
CA GLY A 66 6.34 -9.26 -7.62
C GLY A 66 6.89 -8.67 -6.33
N ALA A 67 6.22 -7.69 -5.77
CA ALA A 67 6.63 -7.05 -4.52
C ALA A 67 5.45 -6.31 -3.90
N ILE A 68 5.55 -6.02 -2.61
CA ILE A 68 4.48 -5.36 -1.86
C ILE A 68 5.06 -4.14 -1.13
N VAL A 69 4.31 -3.04 -1.14
CA VAL A 69 4.60 -1.85 -0.36
C VAL A 69 3.44 -1.64 0.61
N MET A 70 3.76 -1.40 1.88
CA MET A 70 2.74 -1.05 2.88
C MET A 70 3.10 0.28 3.51
N GLY A 71 2.11 1.13 3.71
CA GLY A 71 2.30 2.35 4.47
C GLY A 71 2.54 2.03 5.94
N LEU A 72 3.54 2.66 6.53
CA LEU A 72 3.82 2.53 7.96
C LEU A 72 3.35 3.81 8.65
N PRO A 73 2.27 3.75 9.45
CA PRO A 73 1.75 4.94 10.11
C PRO A 73 2.60 5.27 11.34
N LEU A 74 3.40 6.32 11.22
CA LEU A 74 4.20 6.83 12.33
C LEU A 74 3.51 8.02 12.96
N GLN A 75 3.72 8.23 14.28
CA GLN A 75 3.25 9.43 14.96
C GLN A 75 4.05 10.64 14.47
N MET A 76 3.54 11.84 14.72
CA MET A 76 4.18 13.08 14.27
C MET A 76 5.63 13.22 14.75
N ASN A 77 5.95 12.63 15.90
CA ASN A 77 7.31 12.63 16.44
C ASN A 77 8.20 11.51 15.89
N GLY A 78 7.70 10.73 14.91
CA GLY A 78 8.42 9.62 14.31
C GLY A 78 8.34 8.32 15.09
N GLN A 79 7.65 8.27 16.21
CA GLN A 79 7.50 7.06 17.02
C GLN A 79 6.40 6.17 16.45
N GLU A 80 6.56 4.85 16.66
CA GLU A 80 5.57 3.88 16.24
C GLU A 80 4.46 3.75 17.26
N GLY A 81 3.21 3.76 16.79
CA GLY A 81 2.05 3.50 17.62
C GLY A 81 1.55 2.07 17.46
N LYS A 82 0.38 1.81 18.03
CA LYS A 82 -0.23 0.49 18.00
C LYS A 82 -0.51 -0.01 16.59
N ILE A 83 -0.98 0.87 15.70
CA ILE A 83 -1.28 0.50 14.30
C ILE A 83 0.00 0.14 13.55
N ALA A 84 1.11 0.83 13.82
CA ALA A 84 2.39 0.49 13.22
C ALA A 84 2.82 -0.94 13.59
N GLU A 85 2.58 -1.37 14.82
CA GLU A 85 2.86 -2.74 15.25
C GLU A 85 2.01 -3.75 14.48
N GLU A 86 0.71 -3.44 14.27
CA GLU A 86 -0.19 -4.29 13.50
C GLU A 86 0.27 -4.41 12.04
N VAL A 87 0.70 -3.30 11.44
CA VAL A 87 1.23 -3.29 10.07
C VAL A 87 2.45 -4.21 9.96
N LYS A 88 3.38 -4.10 10.90
CA LYS A 88 4.58 -4.94 10.91
C LYS A 88 4.25 -6.42 11.06
N LYS A 89 3.30 -6.76 11.93
CA LYS A 89 2.85 -8.14 12.08
C LYS A 89 2.22 -8.67 10.80
N PHE A 90 1.38 -7.86 10.17
CA PHE A 90 0.74 -8.25 8.92
C PHE A 90 1.77 -8.43 7.79
N ALA A 91 2.77 -7.56 7.74
CA ALA A 91 3.86 -7.68 6.76
C ALA A 91 4.61 -9.02 6.92
N LEU A 92 4.87 -9.44 8.15
CA LEU A 92 5.50 -10.73 8.39
C LEU A 92 4.63 -11.90 7.91
N ILE A 93 3.32 -11.81 8.13
CA ILE A 93 2.37 -12.82 7.66
C ILE A 93 2.37 -12.88 6.13
N LEU A 94 2.40 -11.75 5.46
CA LEU A 94 2.47 -11.69 3.99
C LEU A 94 3.78 -12.27 3.47
N GLU A 95 4.88 -11.96 4.13
CA GLU A 95 6.19 -12.51 3.76
C GLU A 95 6.21 -14.03 3.89
N GLU A 96 5.68 -14.58 4.98
CA GLU A 96 5.58 -16.01 5.19
C GLU A 96 4.71 -16.72 4.14
N ASN A 97 3.61 -16.09 3.74
CA ASN A 97 2.66 -16.68 2.81
C ASN A 97 3.07 -16.55 1.35
N PHE A 98 3.72 -15.46 0.97
CA PHE A 98 3.98 -15.14 -0.43
C PHE A 98 5.46 -15.14 -0.81
N GLY A 99 6.35 -14.95 0.14
CA GLY A 99 7.79 -14.90 -0.14
C GLY A 99 8.22 -13.73 -1.01
N LEU A 100 7.42 -12.66 -1.06
CA LEU A 100 7.72 -11.49 -1.88
C LEU A 100 8.45 -10.42 -1.06
N PRO A 101 9.29 -9.59 -1.70
CA PRO A 101 9.88 -8.44 -1.03
C PRO A 101 8.78 -7.50 -0.53
N ILE A 102 8.90 -7.02 0.69
CA ILE A 102 7.93 -6.10 1.29
C ILE A 102 8.67 -4.90 1.83
N LEU A 103 8.25 -3.71 1.40
CA LEU A 103 8.79 -2.45 1.88
C LEU A 103 7.74 -1.74 2.72
N LEU A 104 8.14 -1.33 3.92
CA LEU A 104 7.31 -0.46 4.76
C LEU A 104 7.73 0.98 4.50
N TRP A 105 6.76 1.82 4.18
CA TRP A 105 6.97 3.21 3.75
C TRP A 105 6.30 4.18 4.70
N ASP A 106 7.04 5.20 5.14
CA ASP A 106 6.51 6.23 6.04
C ASP A 106 5.40 7.02 5.34
N GLU A 107 4.18 6.92 5.87
CA GLU A 107 2.99 7.55 5.25
C GLU A 107 2.61 8.89 5.87
N ARG A 108 3.41 9.47 6.77
CA ARG A 108 3.05 10.70 7.48
C ARG A 108 2.65 11.85 6.56
N LEU A 109 3.19 11.87 5.34
CA LEU A 109 2.94 12.96 4.39
C LEU A 109 1.96 12.60 3.27
N SER A 110 1.47 11.35 3.22
CA SER A 110 0.69 10.85 2.10
C SER A 110 -0.79 11.19 2.18
N SER A 111 -1.44 10.80 3.28
CA SER A 111 -2.90 10.92 3.43
C SER A 111 -3.38 12.36 3.41
N SER A 112 -2.63 13.29 4.01
CA SER A 112 -3.04 14.68 4.10
C SER A 112 -3.08 15.36 2.74
N ALA A 113 -2.19 15.00 1.83
CA ALA A 113 -2.19 15.53 0.47
C ALA A 113 -3.39 15.02 -0.32
N VAL A 114 -3.70 13.72 -0.21
CA VAL A 114 -4.87 13.12 -0.86
C VAL A 114 -6.16 13.74 -0.31
N GLU A 115 -6.26 13.88 1.01
CA GLU A 115 -7.42 14.49 1.65
C GLU A 115 -7.67 15.91 1.19
N ARG A 116 -6.61 16.73 1.11
CA ARG A 116 -6.72 18.10 0.61
C ARG A 116 -7.19 18.14 -0.84
N PHE A 117 -6.70 17.24 -1.66
CA PHE A 117 -7.14 17.13 -3.06
C PHE A 117 -8.64 16.81 -3.13
N LEU A 118 -9.10 15.82 -2.39
CA LEU A 118 -10.49 15.38 -2.41
C LEU A 118 -11.44 16.48 -1.90
N ILE A 119 -11.03 17.26 -0.91
CA ILE A 119 -11.85 18.35 -0.37
C ILE A 119 -11.96 19.50 -1.37
N LYS A 120 -10.85 19.87 -2.00
CA LYS A 120 -10.83 21.02 -2.91
C LYS A 120 -11.41 20.75 -4.29
N GLU A 121 -11.12 19.57 -4.84
CA GLU A 121 -11.35 19.31 -6.26
C GLU A 121 -12.61 18.47 -6.54
N VAL A 122 -13.04 17.64 -5.63
CA VAL A 122 -14.04 16.62 -5.95
C VAL A 122 -15.36 16.78 -5.18
N ASP A 123 -15.37 17.41 -4.03
CA ASP A 123 -16.57 17.63 -3.19
C ASP A 123 -17.42 16.35 -3.02
N LEU A 124 -16.80 15.30 -2.49
CA LEU A 124 -17.47 14.01 -2.28
C LEU A 124 -18.24 13.95 -0.98
N SER A 125 -19.30 13.13 -0.94
CA SER A 125 -20.02 12.82 0.30
C SER A 125 -19.06 12.12 1.28
N ARG A 126 -19.41 12.18 2.59
CA ARG A 126 -18.51 11.68 3.64
C ARG A 126 -18.14 10.21 3.46
N SER A 127 -19.15 9.34 3.18
CA SER A 127 -18.87 7.91 3.02
C SER A 127 -18.12 7.61 1.73
N LYS A 128 -18.48 8.27 0.64
CA LYS A 128 -17.76 8.12 -0.63
C LYS A 128 -16.33 8.65 -0.52
N ARG A 129 -16.16 9.76 0.20
CA ARG A 129 -14.83 10.34 0.45
C ARG A 129 -13.93 9.35 1.20
N ALA A 130 -14.46 8.68 2.23
CA ALA A 130 -13.68 7.71 2.99
C ALA A 130 -13.21 6.54 2.12
N LYS A 131 -14.08 6.02 1.25
CA LYS A 131 -13.73 4.91 0.35
C LYS A 131 -12.68 5.32 -0.69
N VAL A 132 -12.87 6.48 -1.30
CA VAL A 132 -11.91 6.99 -2.29
C VAL A 132 -10.58 7.32 -1.62
N LEU A 133 -10.61 7.88 -0.41
CA LEU A 133 -9.42 8.21 0.35
C LEU A 133 -8.59 6.95 0.65
N ASP A 134 -9.23 5.86 1.11
CA ASP A 134 -8.53 4.62 1.41
C ASP A 134 -7.81 4.06 0.16
N ALA A 135 -8.52 3.98 -0.98
CA ALA A 135 -7.93 3.51 -2.22
C ALA A 135 -6.88 4.49 -2.76
N SER A 136 -7.17 5.80 -2.66
CA SER A 136 -6.24 6.85 -3.10
C SER A 136 -5.01 6.97 -2.22
N ALA A 137 -5.15 6.71 -0.91
CA ALA A 137 -4.01 6.68 0.01
C ALA A 137 -3.04 5.57 -0.38
N ALA A 138 -3.55 4.37 -0.72
CA ALA A 138 -2.70 3.28 -1.18
C ALA A 138 -1.97 3.66 -2.48
N ALA A 139 -2.65 4.29 -3.42
CA ALA A 139 -2.04 4.76 -4.67
C ALA A 139 -0.99 5.84 -4.39
N TYR A 140 -1.26 6.75 -3.48
CA TYR A 140 -0.33 7.81 -3.12
C TYR A 140 0.93 7.25 -2.45
N ILE A 141 0.76 6.32 -1.52
CA ILE A 141 1.88 5.62 -0.88
C ILE A 141 2.73 4.91 -1.93
N LEU A 142 2.08 4.16 -2.81
CA LEU A 142 2.77 3.41 -3.86
C LEU A 142 3.49 4.36 -4.83
N GLN A 143 2.85 5.45 -5.25
CA GLN A 143 3.49 6.42 -6.15
C GLN A 143 4.73 7.04 -5.50
N GLY A 144 4.67 7.34 -4.21
CA GLY A 144 5.84 7.83 -3.48
C GLY A 144 7.01 6.87 -3.55
N VAL A 145 6.74 5.57 -3.43
CA VAL A 145 7.78 4.54 -3.56
C VAL A 145 8.29 4.45 -5.00
N LEU A 146 7.39 4.49 -5.99
CA LEU A 146 7.80 4.44 -7.40
C LEU A 146 8.71 5.61 -7.75
N ASP A 147 8.37 6.80 -7.29
CA ASP A 147 9.20 7.99 -7.50
C ASP A 147 10.56 7.83 -6.82
N ALA A 148 10.59 7.34 -5.59
CA ALA A 148 11.84 7.08 -4.88
C ALA A 148 12.70 6.03 -5.58
N LEU A 149 12.09 4.99 -6.15
CA LEU A 149 12.81 3.96 -6.90
C LEU A 149 13.48 4.53 -8.14
N SER A 150 12.87 5.53 -8.78
CA SER A 150 13.45 6.15 -9.97
C SER A 150 14.74 6.92 -9.66
N TYR A 151 14.94 7.34 -8.40
CA TYR A 151 16.15 8.05 -7.97
C TYR A 151 17.13 7.15 -7.20
N ALA A 152 16.77 5.94 -6.92
CA ALA A 152 17.61 5.03 -6.13
C ALA A 152 18.73 4.36 -6.95
#